data_583d5e2d8076eed11e5e014cb7fcd715
#
_entry.id   583d5e2d8076eed11e5e014cb7fcd715
#
_cell.length_a   1.000
_cell.length_b   1.000
_cell.length_c   1.000
_cell.angle_alpha   90.00
_cell.angle_beta   90.00
_cell.angle_gamma   90.00
#
_symmetry.space_group_name_H-M   'P 1'
#
loop_
_entity.id
_entity.type
_entity.pdbx_description
1 polymer ?
#
loop_
_entity_poly.entity_id
_entity_poly.type
_entity_poly.pdbx_seq_one_letter_code
_entity_poly.pdbx_strand_id
1 'polypeptide(L)'
;MVELRAGGPGAAGIPAPGRPAVEGGAVGMLMPDWLARRAQLTPEGVALIADGRRWTFAELDAQAQALAWQLAAMGVGPGQRVAVLLANSPAFVTCVHALPRLGAVLVPLNTRLAPPELAWQLEDAGARLLVHDADHSEKAQAIAQQVPGILRMRLAADQRPALLKGGRRAAADGPQALGASMAAQGPGPAGAAGAARAAEAVPRVPEVAAETEAAAGPVPGDGGPALRDWVDLAAIHSIIYTSGTTGRPKGALLTYGNHWWSAMASCLNLGLVPGDRWLACLPLFHVGGLSILLRSVIYGIPVVLHRRFDAAAANRAIDEEGVTIVSLVAVMLSRMLDERGGRRYPAHLRAVLLGGGPAPRPLLERAVAAGVPVLQTYGLTETASQVATLAPEDALRKLGAAGKPLFPNRIRIVRDGRPAPPGEVGEITVAGPTVTPGYWNRPDATAAALADGWLRTGDMGYMDPEGYLYVVDRREDLIISGGETCTRRKWRRC
;
A
#
# COMPACT_ATOMS: atom_id res chain seq x y z
N MET A 1 -45.94 -15.14 -30.69
CA MET A 1 -46.33 -16.35 -29.98
C MET A 1 -45.54 -17.52 -30.58
N VAL A 2 -44.46 -17.93 -29.95
CA VAL A 2 -43.90 -19.28 -30.05
C VAL A 2 -43.27 -19.55 -28.68
N GLU A 3 -43.92 -20.44 -27.96
CA GLU A 3 -43.41 -21.08 -26.74
C GLU A 3 -42.30 -22.04 -27.10
N LEU A 4 -41.19 -22.00 -26.39
CA LEU A 4 -40.23 -23.09 -26.33
C LEU A 4 -40.13 -23.62 -24.90
N ARG A 5 -40.63 -24.85 -24.74
CA ARG A 5 -40.62 -25.68 -23.54
C ARG A 5 -39.19 -26.10 -23.16
N ALA A 6 -38.96 -26.08 -21.86
CA ALA A 6 -37.82 -26.64 -21.16
C ALA A 6 -37.76 -28.17 -21.21
N GLY A 7 -36.57 -28.72 -21.09
CA GLY A 7 -36.36 -30.11 -20.69
C GLY A 7 -35.02 -30.68 -21.13
N GLY A 8 -34.08 -30.81 -20.18
CA GLY A 8 -32.88 -31.64 -20.31
C GLY A 8 -32.04 -31.63 -19.02
N PRO A 9 -31.48 -32.78 -18.59
CA PRO A 9 -31.14 -33.03 -17.20
C PRO A 9 -29.72 -32.64 -16.81
N GLY A 10 -29.58 -32.13 -15.60
CA GLY A 10 -28.51 -32.32 -14.62
C GLY A 10 -27.05 -32.27 -15.05
N ALA A 11 -26.44 -31.08 -14.94
CA ALA A 11 -25.02 -30.99 -14.66
C ALA A 11 -24.86 -30.73 -13.15
N ALA A 12 -24.19 -31.65 -12.46
CA ALA A 12 -23.85 -31.55 -11.05
C ALA A 12 -22.96 -30.30 -10.84
N GLY A 13 -23.50 -29.31 -10.17
CA GLY A 13 -22.80 -28.11 -9.84
C GLY A 13 -21.68 -28.37 -8.83
N ILE A 14 -20.50 -27.91 -9.15
CA ILE A 14 -19.41 -27.75 -8.19
C ILE A 14 -19.89 -26.78 -7.09
N PRO A 15 -19.85 -27.16 -5.80
CA PRO A 15 -20.27 -26.24 -4.74
C PRO A 15 -19.35 -25.02 -4.72
N ALA A 16 -19.94 -23.82 -4.86
CA ALA A 16 -19.25 -22.58 -4.67
C ALA A 16 -18.74 -22.50 -3.21
N PRO A 17 -17.48 -22.04 -2.97
CA PRO A 17 -16.97 -21.84 -1.61
C PRO A 17 -17.90 -20.87 -0.88
N GLY A 18 -18.23 -21.23 0.39
CA GLY A 18 -19.25 -20.59 1.19
C GLY A 18 -19.04 -19.09 1.33
N ARG A 19 -19.97 -18.30 0.84
CA ARG A 19 -20.12 -16.89 1.17
C ARG A 19 -20.35 -16.76 2.68
N PRO A 20 -19.56 -15.95 3.42
CA PRO A 20 -19.93 -15.63 4.78
C PRO A 20 -21.27 -14.88 4.76
N ALA A 21 -22.23 -15.33 5.54
CA ALA A 21 -23.48 -14.62 5.78
C ALA A 21 -23.16 -13.30 6.49
N VAL A 22 -23.44 -12.17 5.83
CA VAL A 22 -23.33 -10.84 6.43
C VAL A 22 -24.66 -10.49 7.01
N GLU A 23 -24.77 -10.46 8.32
CA GLU A 23 -25.96 -9.97 9.01
C GLU A 23 -26.07 -8.45 8.79
N GLY A 24 -27.16 -8.02 8.14
CA GLY A 24 -27.84 -6.72 8.31
C GLY A 24 -27.09 -5.41 8.00
N GLY A 25 -25.90 -5.40 7.38
CA GLY A 25 -25.20 -4.19 6.95
C GLY A 25 -25.20 -4.05 5.42
N ALA A 26 -25.08 -2.83 4.89
CA ALA A 26 -24.91 -2.60 3.46
C ALA A 26 -23.79 -3.53 2.94
N VAL A 27 -24.14 -4.39 1.98
CA VAL A 27 -23.18 -5.36 1.40
C VAL A 27 -22.08 -4.56 0.73
N GLY A 28 -20.90 -4.47 1.36
CA GLY A 28 -19.70 -3.88 0.78
C GLY A 28 -19.34 -4.61 -0.51
N MET A 29 -18.74 -3.91 -1.46
CA MET A 29 -18.25 -4.54 -2.69
C MET A 29 -17.06 -5.43 -2.34
N LEU A 30 -17.22 -6.74 -2.46
CA LEU A 30 -16.16 -7.72 -2.25
C LEU A 30 -15.35 -7.90 -3.53
N MET A 31 -14.04 -7.91 -3.40
CA MET A 31 -13.11 -8.24 -4.49
C MET A 31 -12.16 -9.35 -4.05
N PRO A 32 -11.66 -10.19 -4.98
CA PRO A 32 -10.59 -11.11 -4.67
C PRO A 32 -9.36 -10.39 -4.10
N ASP A 33 -8.58 -11.06 -3.24
CA ASP A 33 -7.24 -10.57 -2.87
C ASP A 33 -6.46 -10.27 -4.16
N TRP A 34 -5.92 -9.06 -4.24
CA TRP A 34 -5.38 -8.55 -5.52
C TRP A 34 -4.14 -9.33 -5.96
N LEU A 35 -3.24 -9.65 -5.01
CA LEU A 35 -2.03 -10.41 -5.35
C LEU A 35 -2.35 -11.87 -5.65
N ALA A 36 -3.18 -12.54 -4.85
CA ALA A 36 -3.59 -13.91 -5.11
C ALA A 36 -4.27 -14.02 -6.47
N ARG A 37 -5.17 -13.08 -6.80
CA ARG A 37 -5.82 -13.05 -8.11
C ARG A 37 -4.83 -12.79 -9.24
N ARG A 38 -3.86 -11.90 -9.07
CA ARG A 38 -2.81 -11.63 -10.04
C ARG A 38 -1.93 -12.85 -10.28
N ALA A 39 -1.52 -13.53 -9.21
CA ALA A 39 -0.72 -14.76 -9.30
C ALA A 39 -1.45 -15.89 -10.04
N GLN A 40 -2.79 -15.97 -9.91
CA GLN A 40 -3.59 -16.90 -10.70
C GLN A 40 -3.65 -16.54 -12.19
N LEU A 41 -3.73 -15.23 -12.52
CA LEU A 41 -3.88 -14.76 -13.90
C LEU A 41 -2.56 -14.76 -14.67
N THR A 42 -1.47 -14.38 -14.03
CA THR A 42 -0.14 -14.25 -14.65
C THR A 42 0.96 -14.71 -13.70
N PRO A 43 0.99 -16.01 -13.32
CA PRO A 43 1.91 -16.53 -12.29
C PRO A 43 3.38 -16.27 -12.60
N GLU A 44 3.79 -16.43 -13.86
CA GLU A 44 5.18 -16.25 -14.31
C GLU A 44 5.53 -14.80 -14.63
N GLY A 45 4.55 -13.89 -14.58
CA GLY A 45 4.78 -12.46 -14.77
C GLY A 45 5.69 -11.89 -13.69
N VAL A 46 6.66 -11.05 -14.06
CA VAL A 46 7.53 -10.38 -13.09
C VAL A 46 6.72 -9.39 -12.28
N ALA A 47 6.74 -9.52 -10.96
CA ALA A 47 6.07 -8.62 -10.00
C ALA A 47 7.03 -7.56 -9.44
N LEU A 48 8.26 -8.00 -9.10
CA LEU A 48 9.22 -7.17 -8.37
C LEU A 48 10.64 -7.41 -8.91
N ILE A 49 11.38 -6.33 -9.06
CA ILE A 49 12.82 -6.34 -9.36
C ILE A 49 13.50 -5.50 -8.27
N ALA A 50 14.43 -6.09 -7.53
CA ALA A 50 15.19 -5.41 -6.49
C ALA A 50 16.58 -6.06 -6.34
N ASP A 51 17.62 -5.25 -6.19
CA ASP A 51 19.01 -5.70 -5.96
C ASP A 51 19.45 -6.78 -6.96
N GLY A 52 19.14 -6.61 -8.25
CA GLY A 52 19.47 -7.54 -9.34
C GLY A 52 18.66 -8.84 -9.36
N ARG A 53 17.71 -9.01 -8.47
CA ARG A 53 16.83 -10.18 -8.37
C ARG A 53 15.42 -9.85 -8.88
N ARG A 54 14.75 -10.88 -9.39
CA ARG A 54 13.35 -10.80 -9.88
C ARG A 54 12.48 -11.78 -9.11
N TRP A 55 11.27 -11.37 -8.83
CA TRP A 55 10.21 -12.21 -8.28
C TRP A 55 9.05 -12.22 -9.26
N THR A 56 8.50 -13.40 -9.51
CA THR A 56 7.23 -13.54 -10.23
C THR A 56 6.06 -13.21 -9.30
N PHE A 57 4.86 -13.03 -9.88
CA PHE A 57 3.66 -12.87 -9.07
C PHE A 57 3.37 -14.11 -8.21
N ALA A 58 3.65 -15.32 -8.72
CA ALA A 58 3.50 -16.56 -7.94
C ALA A 58 4.48 -16.61 -6.76
N GLU A 59 5.74 -16.22 -6.95
CA GLU A 59 6.74 -16.20 -5.87
C GLU A 59 6.39 -15.14 -4.80
N LEU A 60 5.97 -13.94 -5.23
CA LEU A 60 5.55 -12.89 -4.30
C LEU A 60 4.29 -13.31 -3.53
N ASP A 61 3.34 -13.97 -4.17
CA ASP A 61 2.13 -14.52 -3.57
C ASP A 61 2.47 -15.55 -2.50
N ALA A 62 3.33 -16.50 -2.80
CA ALA A 62 3.78 -17.52 -1.84
C ALA A 62 4.50 -16.89 -0.62
N GLN A 63 5.31 -15.85 -0.83
CA GLN A 63 5.95 -15.12 0.27
C GLN A 63 4.94 -14.37 1.14
N ALA A 64 3.99 -13.69 0.53
CA ALA A 64 2.93 -13.00 1.26
C ALA A 64 2.05 -13.97 2.07
N GLN A 65 1.77 -15.14 1.51
CA GLN A 65 1.04 -16.19 2.20
C GLN A 65 1.82 -16.74 3.40
N ALA A 66 3.10 -17.05 3.22
CA ALA A 66 3.95 -17.55 4.31
C ALA A 66 4.06 -16.53 5.45
N LEU A 67 4.25 -15.24 5.13
CA LEU A 67 4.28 -14.18 6.14
C LEU A 67 2.93 -14.03 6.83
N ALA A 68 1.81 -14.14 6.10
CA ALA A 68 0.49 -14.07 6.70
C ALA A 68 0.27 -15.17 7.76
N TRP A 69 0.71 -16.41 7.49
CA TRP A 69 0.66 -17.48 8.49
C TRP A 69 1.53 -17.20 9.71
N GLN A 70 2.75 -16.66 9.53
CA GLN A 70 3.61 -16.28 10.66
C GLN A 70 2.96 -15.19 11.52
N LEU A 71 2.39 -14.18 10.89
CA LEU A 71 1.69 -13.11 11.59
C LEU A 71 0.44 -13.63 12.33
N ALA A 72 -0.32 -14.54 11.69
CA ALA A 72 -1.47 -15.18 12.34
C ALA A 72 -1.07 -15.99 13.57
N ALA A 73 0.06 -16.72 13.53
CA ALA A 73 0.61 -17.44 14.68
C ALA A 73 1.01 -16.51 15.84
N MET A 74 1.34 -15.25 15.54
CA MET A 74 1.56 -14.20 16.56
C MET A 74 0.26 -13.51 17.00
N GLY A 75 -0.90 -14.01 16.59
CA GLY A 75 -2.21 -13.52 16.99
C GLY A 75 -2.71 -12.34 16.13
N VAL A 76 -2.09 -12.05 14.96
CA VAL A 76 -2.59 -11.01 14.05
C VAL A 76 -3.84 -11.52 13.34
N GLY A 77 -4.92 -10.74 13.40
CA GLY A 77 -6.21 -11.06 12.79
C GLY A 77 -6.99 -9.82 12.34
N PRO A 78 -8.27 -9.99 12.04
CA PRO A 78 -9.13 -8.95 11.49
C PRO A 78 -9.16 -7.66 12.33
N GLY A 79 -8.98 -6.52 11.64
CA GLY A 79 -9.02 -5.18 12.27
C GLY A 79 -7.83 -4.84 13.16
N GLN A 80 -6.88 -5.77 13.37
CA GLN A 80 -5.67 -5.47 14.12
C GLN A 80 -4.71 -4.61 13.29
N ARG A 81 -4.07 -3.64 13.95
CA ARG A 81 -3.09 -2.72 13.35
C ARG A 81 -1.71 -3.30 13.55
N VAL A 82 -0.97 -3.40 12.44
CA VAL A 82 0.43 -3.84 12.43
C VAL A 82 1.29 -2.67 11.98
N ALA A 83 2.15 -2.21 12.89
CA ALA A 83 3.11 -1.15 12.60
C ALA A 83 4.30 -1.73 11.83
N VAL A 84 4.70 -1.06 10.73
CA VAL A 84 5.77 -1.53 9.84
C VAL A 84 6.85 -0.47 9.72
N LEU A 85 8.01 -0.74 10.33
CA LEU A 85 9.20 0.11 10.34
C LEU A 85 10.30 -0.53 9.48
N LEU A 86 10.14 -0.49 8.18
CA LEU A 86 11.02 -1.10 7.21
C LEU A 86 11.53 -0.06 6.21
N ALA A 87 12.77 -0.22 5.74
CA ALA A 87 13.22 0.47 4.54
C ALA A 87 12.42 -0.02 3.31
N ASN A 88 12.54 0.71 2.18
CA ASN A 88 12.08 0.16 0.91
C ASN A 88 12.80 -1.17 0.65
N SER A 89 12.08 -2.27 0.69
CA SER A 89 12.64 -3.62 0.59
C SER A 89 11.59 -4.62 0.12
N PRO A 90 11.97 -5.78 -0.41
CA PRO A 90 11.04 -6.88 -0.68
C PRO A 90 10.21 -7.26 0.54
N ALA A 91 10.76 -7.20 1.76
CA ALA A 91 10.03 -7.44 2.99
C ALA A 91 8.86 -6.46 3.20
N PHE A 92 9.06 -5.16 2.88
CA PHE A 92 7.96 -4.19 2.93
C PHE A 92 6.85 -4.56 1.93
N VAL A 93 7.22 -4.92 0.69
CA VAL A 93 6.26 -5.35 -0.34
C VAL A 93 5.47 -6.57 0.13
N THR A 94 6.17 -7.56 0.69
CA THR A 94 5.54 -8.77 1.24
C THR A 94 4.56 -8.44 2.38
N CYS A 95 4.91 -7.53 3.31
CA CYS A 95 4.01 -7.07 4.38
C CYS A 95 2.72 -6.44 3.82
N VAL A 96 2.84 -5.58 2.80
CA VAL A 96 1.68 -4.92 2.18
C VAL A 96 0.66 -5.93 1.66
N HIS A 97 1.13 -7.07 1.15
CA HIS A 97 0.25 -8.09 0.57
C HIS A 97 -0.08 -9.25 1.53
N ALA A 98 0.63 -9.39 2.64
CA ALA A 98 0.32 -10.40 3.66
C ALA A 98 -0.84 -9.96 4.58
N LEU A 99 -0.87 -8.68 4.98
CA LEU A 99 -1.83 -8.15 5.94
C LEU A 99 -3.29 -8.23 5.45
N PRO A 100 -3.62 -7.97 4.17
CA PRO A 100 -4.97 -8.15 3.64
C PRO A 100 -5.55 -9.54 3.86
N ARG A 101 -4.73 -10.59 3.76
CA ARG A 101 -5.13 -11.99 3.95
C ARG A 101 -5.59 -12.30 5.38
N LEU A 102 -5.18 -11.47 6.33
CA LEU A 102 -5.61 -11.53 7.73
C LEU A 102 -6.74 -10.54 8.04
N GLY A 103 -7.08 -9.66 7.09
CA GLY A 103 -7.94 -8.52 7.35
C GLY A 103 -7.33 -7.54 8.35
N ALA A 104 -6.01 -7.53 8.48
CA ALA A 104 -5.26 -6.64 9.33
C ALA A 104 -4.99 -5.29 8.63
N VAL A 105 -4.75 -4.25 9.42
CA VAL A 105 -4.56 -2.88 8.96
C VAL A 105 -3.07 -2.53 9.00
N LEU A 106 -2.53 -2.10 7.88
CA LEU A 106 -1.16 -1.63 7.73
C LEU A 106 -0.99 -0.23 8.36
N VAL A 107 0.00 -0.08 9.25
CA VAL A 107 0.44 1.22 9.77
C VAL A 107 1.90 1.44 9.36
N PRO A 108 2.15 2.01 8.17
CA PRO A 108 3.51 2.22 7.68
C PRO A 108 4.13 3.40 8.42
N LEU A 109 5.31 3.19 9.01
CA LEU A 109 5.98 4.18 9.85
C LEU A 109 7.08 4.90 9.07
N ASN A 110 7.16 6.21 9.24
CA ASN A 110 8.24 7.00 8.68
C ASN A 110 9.55 6.70 9.40
N THR A 111 10.46 6.02 8.71
CA THR A 111 11.77 5.59 9.25
C THR A 111 12.69 6.74 9.67
N ARG A 112 12.39 7.98 9.28
CA ARG A 112 13.16 9.18 9.61
C ARG A 112 12.76 9.82 10.94
N LEU A 113 11.60 9.43 11.51
CA LEU A 113 11.12 9.97 12.78
C LEU A 113 11.92 9.42 13.96
N ALA A 114 11.94 10.21 15.05
CA ALA A 114 12.54 9.80 16.30
C ALA A 114 11.69 8.73 17.03
N PRO A 115 12.30 7.86 17.85
CA PRO A 115 11.57 6.82 18.58
C PRO A 115 10.36 7.31 19.38
N PRO A 116 10.37 8.46 20.09
CA PRO A 116 9.20 8.95 20.81
C PRO A 116 8.01 9.31 19.91
N GLU A 117 8.27 9.82 18.69
CA GLU A 117 7.21 10.13 17.74
C GLU A 117 6.58 8.84 17.18
N LEU A 118 7.40 7.83 16.94
CA LEU A 118 6.95 6.52 16.47
C LEU A 118 6.20 5.77 17.57
N ALA A 119 6.71 5.78 18.81
CA ALA A 119 6.02 5.20 19.96
C ALA A 119 4.61 5.79 20.11
N TRP A 120 4.50 7.11 20.05
CA TRP A 120 3.20 7.78 20.07
C TRP A 120 2.27 7.33 18.94
N GLN A 121 2.78 7.14 17.69
CA GLN A 121 1.96 6.65 16.59
C GLN A 121 1.48 5.22 16.80
N LEU A 122 2.30 4.34 17.39
CA LEU A 122 1.91 2.97 17.75
C LEU A 122 0.79 2.95 18.77
N GLU A 123 0.92 3.75 19.83
CA GLU A 123 -0.09 3.88 20.89
C GLU A 123 -1.40 4.44 20.33
N ASP A 124 -1.33 5.54 19.57
CA ASP A 124 -2.50 6.18 18.95
C ASP A 124 -3.23 5.23 17.99
N ALA A 125 -2.49 4.49 17.16
CA ALA A 125 -3.04 3.45 16.30
C ALA A 125 -3.57 2.24 17.08
N GLY A 126 -3.12 2.03 18.30
CA GLY A 126 -3.36 0.81 19.08
C GLY A 126 -2.73 -0.41 18.40
N ALA A 127 -1.55 -0.24 17.83
CA ALA A 127 -0.80 -1.34 17.21
C ALA A 127 -0.22 -2.26 18.31
N ARG A 128 -0.35 -3.57 18.11
CA ARG A 128 0.18 -4.58 19.05
C ARG A 128 1.43 -5.29 18.56
N LEU A 129 1.75 -5.13 17.28
CA LEU A 129 2.93 -5.71 16.64
C LEU A 129 3.67 -4.62 15.87
N LEU A 130 4.99 -4.57 16.07
CA LEU A 130 5.95 -3.78 15.31
C LEU A 130 6.82 -4.72 14.47
N VAL A 131 6.67 -4.65 13.16
CA VAL A 131 7.53 -5.33 12.19
C VAL A 131 8.66 -4.40 11.81
N HIS A 132 9.92 -4.85 11.88
CA HIS A 132 11.09 -4.05 11.53
C HIS A 132 12.18 -4.88 10.82
N ASP A 133 13.11 -4.22 10.15
CA ASP A 133 14.32 -4.83 9.59
C ASP A 133 15.53 -4.68 10.53
N ALA A 134 16.66 -5.22 10.12
CA ALA A 134 17.90 -5.16 10.90
C ALA A 134 18.38 -3.72 11.10
N ASP A 135 18.23 -2.84 10.07
CA ASP A 135 18.68 -1.46 10.12
C ASP A 135 17.92 -0.61 11.15
N HIS A 136 16.71 -1.05 11.50
CA HIS A 136 15.85 -0.35 12.46
C HIS A 136 15.71 -1.07 13.80
N SER A 137 16.54 -2.09 14.09
CA SER A 137 16.46 -2.87 15.35
C SER A 137 16.64 -2.01 16.60
N GLU A 138 17.65 -1.14 16.64
CA GLU A 138 17.87 -0.23 17.76
C GLU A 138 16.68 0.72 17.99
N LYS A 139 16.17 1.26 16.86
CA LYS A 139 14.98 2.13 16.90
C LYS A 139 13.74 1.38 17.37
N ALA A 140 13.52 0.15 16.92
CA ALA A 140 12.43 -0.71 17.34
C ALA A 140 12.55 -1.07 18.85
N GLN A 141 13.75 -1.29 19.35
CA GLN A 141 14.00 -1.50 20.78
C GLN A 141 13.68 -0.25 21.61
N ALA A 142 14.12 0.91 21.16
CA ALA A 142 13.82 2.18 21.83
C ALA A 142 12.31 2.51 21.87
N ILE A 143 11.57 2.13 20.81
CA ILE A 143 10.10 2.22 20.77
C ILE A 143 9.49 1.24 21.78
N ALA A 144 9.94 0.00 21.83
CA ALA A 144 9.41 -1.02 22.73
C ALA A 144 9.61 -0.67 24.22
N GLN A 145 10.65 0.07 24.57
CA GLN A 145 10.84 0.60 25.93
C GLN A 145 9.78 1.65 26.31
N GLN A 146 9.16 2.32 25.33
CA GLN A 146 8.16 3.35 25.53
C GLN A 146 6.72 2.84 25.39
N VAL A 147 6.52 1.71 24.69
CA VAL A 147 5.21 1.09 24.43
C VAL A 147 5.17 -0.30 25.09
N PRO A 148 4.76 -0.39 26.35
CA PRO A 148 4.74 -1.66 27.08
C PRO A 148 3.87 -2.72 26.38
N GLY A 149 4.37 -3.95 26.28
CA GLY A 149 3.63 -5.06 25.69
C GLY A 149 3.60 -5.11 24.16
N ILE A 150 4.29 -4.20 23.46
CA ILE A 150 4.41 -4.28 22.00
C ILE A 150 5.23 -5.52 21.60
N LEU A 151 4.66 -6.38 20.78
CA LEU A 151 5.39 -7.49 20.17
C LEU A 151 6.29 -6.95 19.05
N ARG A 152 7.45 -7.58 18.87
CA ARG A 152 8.37 -7.21 17.77
C ARG A 152 8.66 -8.41 16.90
N MET A 153 8.68 -8.17 15.59
CA MET A 153 9.07 -9.16 14.59
C MET A 153 10.14 -8.58 13.68
N ARG A 154 11.30 -9.21 13.63
CA ARG A 154 12.35 -8.83 12.69
C ARG A 154 12.22 -9.63 11.40
N LEU A 155 12.15 -8.92 10.27
CA LEU A 155 12.17 -9.51 8.93
C LEU A 155 13.53 -9.31 8.28
N ALA A 156 14.01 -10.33 7.56
CA ALA A 156 15.14 -10.17 6.65
C ALA A 156 14.74 -9.30 5.47
N ALA A 157 15.60 -8.38 5.04
CA ALA A 157 15.28 -7.44 3.97
C ALA A 157 14.97 -8.13 2.62
N ASP A 158 15.58 -9.30 2.39
CA ASP A 158 15.49 -10.06 1.13
C ASP A 158 14.47 -11.20 1.14
N GLN A 159 13.75 -11.42 2.25
CA GLN A 159 12.85 -12.56 2.50
C GLN A 159 12.94 -13.67 1.44
N ARG A 160 13.86 -14.62 1.63
CA ARG A 160 13.96 -15.76 0.73
C ARG A 160 12.81 -16.73 1.04
N PRO A 161 12.03 -17.17 0.04
CA PRO A 161 11.21 -18.36 0.25
C PRO A 161 12.19 -19.49 0.59
N ALA A 162 11.93 -20.21 1.67
CA ALA A 162 12.53 -21.53 1.80
C ALA A 162 12.10 -22.29 0.53
N LEU A 163 13.06 -22.60 -0.34
CA LEU A 163 12.82 -23.43 -1.52
C LEU A 163 12.18 -24.71 -1.01
N LEU A 164 10.91 -24.89 -1.27
CA LEU A 164 10.23 -26.17 -1.14
C LEU A 164 10.90 -27.13 -2.13
N LYS A 165 11.98 -27.80 -1.67
CA LYS A 165 12.51 -28.97 -2.36
C LYS A 165 11.45 -30.05 -2.23
N GLY A 166 10.63 -30.25 -3.28
CA GLY A 166 9.73 -31.38 -3.32
C GLY A 166 8.38 -31.18 -4.01
N GLY A 167 8.30 -30.39 -5.06
CA GLY A 167 7.23 -30.51 -6.04
C GLY A 167 7.59 -31.55 -7.07
N ARG A 168 7.35 -32.85 -6.82
CA ARG A 168 7.36 -33.86 -7.88
C ARG A 168 6.29 -33.48 -8.89
N ARG A 169 6.71 -33.25 -10.13
CA ARG A 169 5.83 -33.30 -11.30
C ARG A 169 5.06 -34.63 -11.23
N ALA A 170 3.76 -34.58 -11.07
CA ALA A 170 2.91 -35.72 -11.38
C ALA A 170 2.91 -35.88 -12.91
N ALA A 171 3.75 -36.78 -13.39
CA ALA A 171 3.58 -37.35 -14.70
C ALA A 171 2.36 -38.26 -14.66
N ALA A 172 1.50 -38.13 -15.67
CA ALA A 172 0.39 -39.01 -15.91
C ALA A 172 0.91 -40.39 -16.20
N ASP A 173 0.56 -41.38 -15.37
CA ASP A 173 0.53 -42.78 -15.72
C ASP A 173 -0.70 -43.44 -15.13
N GLY A 174 -1.38 -44.19 -15.99
CA GLY A 174 -2.68 -44.81 -15.77
C GLY A 174 -2.65 -46.01 -14.78
N PRO A 175 -3.78 -46.69 -14.62
CA PRO A 175 -4.06 -47.51 -13.45
C PRO A 175 -3.51 -48.93 -13.55
N GLN A 176 -2.90 -49.43 -12.49
CA GLN A 176 -2.78 -50.87 -12.24
C GLN A 176 -3.15 -51.23 -10.80
N ALA A 177 -3.83 -52.35 -10.73
CA ALA A 177 -4.63 -52.87 -9.65
C ALA A 177 -3.87 -53.69 -8.62
N LEU A 178 -4.54 -53.90 -7.46
CA LEU A 178 -4.57 -55.06 -6.58
C LEU A 178 -3.39 -55.34 -5.61
N GLY A 179 -3.78 -55.44 -4.35
CA GLY A 179 -3.05 -56.20 -3.34
C GLY A 179 -3.44 -55.84 -1.89
N ALA A 180 -4.44 -56.60 -1.38
CA ALA A 180 -4.88 -56.53 0.01
C ALA A 180 -3.85 -57.16 0.95
N SER A 181 -3.72 -56.61 2.16
CA SER A 181 -3.44 -57.43 3.37
C SER A 181 -3.90 -56.71 4.63
N MET A 182 -4.80 -57.33 5.35
CA MET A 182 -5.32 -57.06 6.70
C MET A 182 -4.26 -57.40 7.75
N ALA A 183 -4.15 -56.61 8.82
CA ALA A 183 -3.92 -57.13 10.18
C ALA A 183 -4.42 -56.11 11.21
N ALA A 184 -5.39 -56.52 11.95
CA ALA A 184 -5.96 -55.88 13.10
C ALA A 184 -5.11 -56.16 14.35
N GLN A 185 -5.10 -55.28 15.32
CA GLN A 185 -5.12 -55.60 16.74
C GLN A 185 -5.63 -54.40 17.57
N GLY A 186 -6.56 -54.68 18.46
CA GLY A 186 -7.38 -53.83 19.26
C GLY A 186 -6.87 -53.60 20.68
N PRO A 187 -7.74 -53.24 21.65
CA PRO A 187 -7.49 -52.15 22.59
C PRO A 187 -7.29 -52.59 24.06
N GLY A 188 -6.94 -51.64 24.94
CA GLY A 188 -7.12 -51.79 26.36
C GLY A 188 -6.38 -50.77 27.22
N PRO A 189 -6.72 -50.63 28.51
CA PRO A 189 -7.93 -49.95 28.99
C PRO A 189 -7.65 -48.74 29.93
N ALA A 190 -8.76 -48.16 30.34
CA ALA A 190 -8.92 -47.01 31.23
C ALA A 190 -8.29 -47.11 32.63
N GLY A 191 -7.95 -45.93 33.17
CA GLY A 191 -7.69 -45.74 34.58
C GLY A 191 -8.20 -44.38 35.05
N ALA A 192 -9.10 -44.41 36.02
CA ALA A 192 -9.86 -43.28 36.53
C ALA A 192 -9.17 -42.61 37.77
N ALA A 193 -9.69 -41.43 38.07
CA ALA A 193 -9.81 -40.78 39.39
C ALA A 193 -8.73 -39.79 39.85
N GLY A 194 -9.21 -38.61 40.23
CA GLY A 194 -8.51 -37.67 41.07
C GLY A 194 -8.97 -36.22 40.95
N ALA A 195 -10.16 -35.89 41.47
CA ALA A 195 -10.60 -34.51 41.64
C ALA A 195 -9.86 -33.86 42.84
N ALA A 196 -9.18 -32.75 42.58
CA ALA A 196 -8.76 -31.82 43.62
C ALA A 196 -8.95 -30.37 43.15
N ARG A 197 -9.71 -29.63 43.97
CA ARG A 197 -9.93 -28.19 43.82
C ARG A 197 -8.60 -27.46 43.91
N ALA A 198 -8.33 -26.57 42.97
CA ALA A 198 -7.29 -25.57 43.11
C ALA A 198 -7.85 -24.18 42.79
N ALA A 199 -7.49 -23.25 43.66
CA ALA A 199 -7.85 -21.85 43.67
C ALA A 199 -7.45 -21.11 42.40
N GLU A 200 -8.24 -20.12 42.04
CA GLU A 200 -7.97 -19.15 40.99
C GLU A 200 -6.63 -18.45 41.22
N ALA A 201 -5.65 -18.76 40.38
CA ALA A 201 -4.43 -18.00 40.24
C ALA A 201 -4.55 -17.17 38.97
N VAL A 202 -4.56 -15.86 39.12
CA VAL A 202 -4.39 -14.88 38.04
C VAL A 202 -3.12 -15.24 37.26
N PRO A 203 -3.17 -15.44 35.93
CA PRO A 203 -1.97 -15.77 35.20
C PRO A 203 -1.05 -14.54 35.15
N ARG A 204 0.11 -14.67 35.79
CA ARG A 204 1.23 -13.75 35.58
C ARG A 204 1.63 -13.81 34.12
N VAL A 205 1.55 -12.66 33.45
CA VAL A 205 2.11 -12.43 32.10
C VAL A 205 3.62 -12.69 32.19
N PRO A 206 4.17 -13.60 31.40
CA PRO A 206 5.62 -13.76 31.35
C PRO A 206 6.26 -12.49 30.78
N GLU A 207 7.18 -11.95 31.54
CA GLU A 207 8.08 -10.88 31.17
C GLU A 207 9.10 -11.45 30.17
N VAL A 208 8.75 -11.37 28.87
CA VAL A 208 9.69 -11.71 27.79
C VAL A 208 9.56 -10.66 26.69
N ALA A 209 10.47 -9.70 26.70
CA ALA A 209 10.85 -8.93 25.52
C ALA A 209 11.58 -9.86 24.53
N ALA A 210 10.88 -10.83 23.94
CA ALA A 210 11.46 -11.74 22.97
C ALA A 210 11.41 -11.09 21.60
N GLU A 211 12.58 -10.74 21.06
CA GLU A 211 12.75 -10.55 19.64
C GLU A 211 12.60 -11.92 18.97
N THR A 212 11.55 -12.10 18.20
CA THR A 212 11.39 -13.30 17.39
C THR A 212 11.99 -13.02 16.02
N GLU A 213 13.12 -13.65 15.72
CA GLU A 213 13.62 -13.69 14.36
C GLU A 213 12.68 -14.59 13.55
N ALA A 214 12.15 -14.08 12.46
CA ALA A 214 11.33 -14.87 11.54
C ALA A 214 12.25 -15.91 10.85
N ALA A 215 12.52 -17.00 11.52
CA ALA A 215 13.03 -18.19 10.89
C ALA A 215 11.99 -18.66 9.86
N ALA A 216 12.42 -19.17 8.70
CA ALA A 216 11.55 -19.87 7.78
C ALA A 216 10.94 -21.07 8.50
N GLY A 217 9.85 -20.83 9.21
CA GLY A 217 9.09 -21.87 9.92
C GLY A 217 8.42 -22.81 8.93
N PRO A 218 8.10 -24.04 9.35
CA PRO A 218 7.41 -24.99 8.50
C PRO A 218 6.10 -24.40 8.01
N VAL A 219 5.83 -24.50 6.70
CA VAL A 219 4.50 -24.27 6.13
C VAL A 219 3.57 -25.26 6.83
N PRO A 220 2.52 -24.83 7.55
CA PRO A 220 1.60 -25.78 8.16
C PRO A 220 0.99 -26.64 7.04
N GLY A 221 1.03 -27.96 7.21
CA GLY A 221 0.13 -28.84 6.49
C GLY A 221 -1.31 -28.45 6.79
N ASP A 222 -2.30 -29.01 6.12
CA ASP A 222 -3.73 -28.68 6.01
C ASP A 222 -4.52 -28.18 7.24
N GLY A 223 -3.89 -27.54 8.24
CA GLY A 223 -4.47 -27.03 9.47
C GLY A 223 -4.04 -25.62 9.89
N GLY A 224 -3.43 -24.83 9.02
CA GLY A 224 -3.12 -23.42 9.28
C GLY A 224 -4.38 -22.55 9.41
N PRO A 225 -4.29 -21.34 10.03
CA PRO A 225 -5.43 -20.43 10.11
C PRO A 225 -5.92 -20.08 8.71
N ALA A 226 -7.26 -20.06 8.53
CA ALA A 226 -7.87 -19.71 7.23
C ALA A 226 -7.50 -18.27 6.85
N LEU A 227 -6.79 -18.11 5.76
CA LEU A 227 -6.49 -16.81 5.19
C LEU A 227 -7.68 -16.34 4.33
N ARG A 228 -7.87 -15.02 4.27
CA ARG A 228 -8.89 -14.42 3.42
C ARG A 228 -8.42 -14.43 1.97
N ASP A 229 -9.31 -14.80 1.08
CA ASP A 229 -9.14 -14.70 -0.38
C ASP A 229 -9.91 -13.52 -0.98
N TRP A 230 -10.65 -12.77 -0.12
CA TRP A 230 -11.47 -11.62 -0.49
C TRP A 230 -11.19 -10.43 0.42
N VAL A 231 -11.26 -9.23 -0.17
CA VAL A 231 -11.20 -7.94 0.51
C VAL A 231 -12.52 -7.19 0.31
N ASP A 232 -13.01 -6.55 1.36
CA ASP A 232 -14.13 -5.62 1.29
C ASP A 232 -13.58 -4.22 0.97
N LEU A 233 -14.05 -3.60 -0.11
CA LEU A 233 -13.62 -2.26 -0.52
C LEU A 233 -13.93 -1.19 0.54
N ALA A 234 -14.90 -1.41 1.42
CA ALA A 234 -15.20 -0.51 2.53
C ALA A 234 -14.26 -0.68 3.74
N ALA A 235 -13.57 -1.83 3.85
CA ALA A 235 -12.66 -2.10 4.95
C ALA A 235 -11.40 -1.22 4.88
N ILE A 236 -10.83 -0.91 6.05
CA ILE A 236 -9.60 -0.13 6.15
C ILE A 236 -8.41 -1.01 5.77
N HIS A 237 -7.66 -0.56 4.77
CA HIS A 237 -6.39 -1.16 4.36
C HIS A 237 -5.22 -0.62 5.18
N SER A 238 -5.16 0.71 5.36
CA SER A 238 -4.02 1.34 6.01
C SER A 238 -4.39 2.60 6.79
N ILE A 239 -3.56 2.91 7.80
CA ILE A 239 -3.58 4.17 8.54
C ILE A 239 -2.24 4.85 8.28
N ILE A 240 -2.26 5.96 7.54
CA ILE A 240 -1.04 6.70 7.21
C ILE A 240 -1.03 8.02 7.98
N TYR A 241 -0.01 8.20 8.83
CA TYR A 241 0.12 9.41 9.63
C TYR A 241 0.62 10.58 8.80
N THR A 242 -0.10 11.70 8.89
CA THR A 242 0.24 12.98 8.26
C THR A 242 0.61 14.01 9.33
N SER A 243 1.52 14.93 9.00
CA SER A 243 1.85 16.05 9.88
C SER A 243 0.68 17.04 9.90
N GLY A 244 -0.20 16.91 10.89
CA GLY A 244 -1.33 17.83 11.06
C GLY A 244 -0.88 19.26 11.36
N THR A 245 -1.64 20.25 10.89
CA THR A 245 -1.42 21.68 11.17
C THR A 245 -1.53 22.02 12.67
N THR A 246 -2.14 21.14 13.47
CA THR A 246 -2.40 21.35 14.92
C THR A 246 -1.32 20.81 15.85
N GLY A 247 -0.20 20.33 15.33
CA GLY A 247 0.99 19.97 16.11
C GLY A 247 1.16 18.46 16.42
N ARG A 248 0.09 17.64 16.44
CA ARG A 248 0.19 16.17 16.51
C ARG A 248 -0.22 15.56 15.17
N PRO A 249 0.49 14.52 14.69
CA PRO A 249 0.11 13.80 13.47
C PRO A 249 -1.30 13.25 13.56
N LYS A 250 -1.97 13.10 12.41
CA LYS A 250 -3.28 12.45 12.29
C LYS A 250 -3.14 11.23 11.39
N GLY A 251 -3.68 10.10 11.81
CA GLY A 251 -3.73 8.88 11.01
C GLY A 251 -4.89 8.95 10.00
N ALA A 252 -4.60 9.24 8.73
CA ALA A 252 -5.61 9.18 7.68
C ALA A 252 -5.98 7.72 7.40
N LEU A 253 -7.28 7.44 7.41
CA LEU A 253 -7.82 6.12 7.09
C LEU A 253 -7.87 5.94 5.58
N LEU A 254 -7.32 4.86 5.07
CA LEU A 254 -7.46 4.51 3.65
C LEU A 254 -8.07 3.13 3.52
N THR A 255 -9.21 3.07 2.84
CA THR A 255 -9.90 1.80 2.55
C THR A 255 -9.29 1.11 1.33
N TYR A 256 -9.58 -0.19 1.17
CA TYR A 256 -9.29 -0.88 -0.10
C TYR A 256 -9.95 -0.16 -1.27
N GLY A 257 -11.15 0.36 -1.10
CA GLY A 257 -11.85 1.15 -2.11
C GLY A 257 -11.12 2.42 -2.50
N ASN A 258 -10.56 3.17 -1.53
CA ASN A 258 -9.77 4.36 -1.83
C ASN A 258 -8.56 4.01 -2.72
N HIS A 259 -7.83 2.95 -2.37
CA HIS A 259 -6.68 2.48 -3.16
C HIS A 259 -7.09 1.95 -4.53
N TRP A 260 -8.17 1.17 -4.61
CA TRP A 260 -8.70 0.66 -5.87
C TRP A 260 -9.06 1.79 -6.83
N TRP A 261 -9.85 2.76 -6.39
CA TRP A 261 -10.27 3.87 -7.22
C TRP A 261 -9.12 4.81 -7.58
N SER A 262 -8.14 4.98 -6.68
CA SER A 262 -6.89 5.69 -6.99
C SER A 262 -6.08 4.97 -8.07
N ALA A 263 -6.04 3.64 -8.04
CA ALA A 263 -5.41 2.85 -9.10
C ALA A 263 -6.18 3.02 -10.42
N MET A 264 -7.50 2.90 -10.43
CA MET A 264 -8.32 3.09 -11.64
C MET A 264 -8.16 4.50 -12.22
N ALA A 265 -8.20 5.54 -11.39
CA ALA A 265 -7.97 6.92 -11.80
C ALA A 265 -6.61 7.10 -12.48
N SER A 266 -5.56 6.53 -11.90
CA SER A 266 -4.21 6.53 -12.47
C SER A 266 -4.13 5.74 -13.78
N CYS A 267 -4.76 4.57 -13.85
CA CYS A 267 -4.82 3.74 -15.05
C CYS A 267 -5.50 4.47 -16.21
N LEU A 268 -6.65 5.08 -15.97
CA LEU A 268 -7.39 5.83 -17.00
C LEU A 268 -6.62 7.06 -17.49
N ASN A 269 -5.77 7.65 -16.65
CA ASN A 269 -4.96 8.80 -17.02
C ASN A 269 -3.68 8.42 -17.78
N LEU A 270 -2.98 7.36 -17.31
CA LEU A 270 -1.69 6.96 -17.88
C LEU A 270 -1.82 5.96 -19.04
N GLY A 271 -2.94 5.22 -19.11
CA GLY A 271 -3.05 4.02 -19.90
C GLY A 271 -2.20 2.87 -19.34
N LEU A 272 -2.45 1.66 -19.82
CA LEU A 272 -1.61 0.49 -19.58
C LEU A 272 -0.97 0.08 -20.92
N VAL A 273 0.36 0.04 -20.94
CA VAL A 273 1.11 -0.35 -22.13
C VAL A 273 1.85 -1.66 -21.82
N PRO A 274 1.77 -2.66 -22.73
CA PRO A 274 2.56 -3.88 -22.57
C PRO A 274 4.04 -3.57 -22.38
N GLY A 275 4.65 -4.18 -21.36
CA GLY A 275 6.05 -3.94 -21.03
C GLY A 275 6.29 -2.79 -20.06
N ASP A 276 5.24 -2.12 -19.57
CA ASP A 276 5.40 -1.10 -18.52
C ASP A 276 6.13 -1.64 -17.30
N ARG A 277 7.00 -0.78 -16.73
CA ARG A 277 7.72 -1.00 -15.48
C ARG A 277 7.74 0.28 -14.67
N TRP A 278 7.37 0.18 -13.40
CA TRP A 278 7.28 1.36 -12.52
C TRP A 278 8.44 1.39 -11.52
N LEU A 279 9.25 2.44 -11.55
CA LEU A 279 10.31 2.64 -10.57
C LEU A 279 9.72 3.14 -9.24
N ALA A 280 9.94 2.40 -8.16
CA ALA A 280 9.60 2.74 -6.79
C ALA A 280 10.86 3.19 -6.04
N CYS A 281 11.16 4.48 -6.08
CA CYS A 281 12.27 5.12 -5.35
C CYS A 281 11.79 6.13 -4.29
N LEU A 282 10.46 6.39 -4.24
CA LEU A 282 9.84 7.15 -3.14
C LEU A 282 9.75 6.27 -1.88
N PRO A 283 9.74 6.87 -0.67
CA PRO A 283 9.51 6.11 0.55
C PRO A 283 8.16 5.38 0.51
N LEU A 284 8.18 4.07 0.77
CA LEU A 284 6.98 3.22 0.72
C LEU A 284 6.00 3.48 1.88
N PHE A 285 6.47 4.10 2.96
CA PHE A 285 5.61 4.50 4.07
C PHE A 285 4.73 5.72 3.75
N HIS A 286 4.97 6.44 2.65
CA HIS A 286 4.06 7.46 2.13
C HIS A 286 3.13 6.88 1.06
N VAL A 287 1.93 7.43 0.96
CA VAL A 287 0.92 6.99 -0.01
C VAL A 287 1.44 7.01 -1.45
N GLY A 288 2.32 7.95 -1.80
CA GLY A 288 2.93 8.04 -3.14
C GLY A 288 3.79 6.82 -3.49
N GLY A 289 4.53 6.27 -2.51
CA GLY A 289 5.31 5.04 -2.67
C GLY A 289 4.44 3.78 -2.56
N LEU A 290 3.60 3.71 -1.52
CA LEU A 290 2.69 2.57 -1.30
C LEU A 290 1.79 2.29 -2.49
N SER A 291 1.24 3.35 -3.11
CA SER A 291 0.35 3.21 -4.26
C SER A 291 1.00 2.52 -5.46
N ILE A 292 2.32 2.63 -5.64
CA ILE A 292 3.04 1.94 -6.73
C ILE A 292 2.93 0.43 -6.55
N LEU A 293 3.09 -0.07 -5.31
CA LEU A 293 3.02 -1.51 -5.01
C LEU A 293 1.64 -2.07 -5.30
N LEU A 294 0.59 -1.37 -4.86
CA LEU A 294 -0.79 -1.79 -5.08
C LEU A 294 -1.16 -1.75 -6.57
N ARG A 295 -0.76 -0.69 -7.27
CA ARG A 295 -0.98 -0.53 -8.72
C ARG A 295 -0.28 -1.61 -9.53
N SER A 296 0.95 -1.98 -9.16
CA SER A 296 1.69 -3.05 -9.82
C SER A 296 0.88 -4.35 -9.89
N VAL A 297 0.33 -4.77 -8.77
CA VAL A 297 -0.46 -5.99 -8.67
C VAL A 297 -1.79 -5.85 -9.42
N ILE A 298 -2.48 -4.72 -9.27
CA ILE A 298 -3.76 -4.45 -9.97
C ILE A 298 -3.56 -4.43 -11.49
N TYR A 299 -2.50 -3.77 -11.97
CA TYR A 299 -2.22 -3.64 -13.40
C TYR A 299 -1.51 -4.85 -14.01
N GLY A 300 -0.79 -5.63 -13.21
CA GLY A 300 0.04 -6.74 -13.67
C GLY A 300 1.36 -6.29 -14.29
N ILE A 301 1.96 -5.22 -13.77
CA ILE A 301 3.24 -4.66 -14.23
C ILE A 301 4.30 -4.77 -13.12
N PRO A 302 5.58 -4.98 -13.45
CA PRO A 302 6.64 -5.08 -12.45
C PRO A 302 6.94 -3.74 -11.79
N VAL A 303 7.30 -3.80 -10.50
CA VAL A 303 7.96 -2.73 -9.75
C VAL A 303 9.47 -2.95 -9.83
N VAL A 304 10.21 -1.91 -10.21
CA VAL A 304 11.65 -1.80 -9.98
C VAL A 304 11.83 -1.05 -8.67
N LEU A 305 12.28 -1.75 -7.64
CA LEU A 305 12.34 -1.23 -6.28
C LEU A 305 13.75 -0.79 -5.92
N HIS A 306 13.90 0.47 -5.58
CA HIS A 306 15.13 1.01 -5.00
C HIS A 306 14.98 1.22 -3.50
N ARG A 307 15.96 0.77 -2.73
CA ARG A 307 16.00 0.92 -1.28
C ARG A 307 15.90 2.38 -0.84
N ARG A 308 16.47 3.29 -1.63
CA ARG A 308 16.42 4.76 -1.48
C ARG A 308 16.58 5.41 -2.85
N PHE A 309 16.21 6.66 -2.94
CA PHE A 309 16.50 7.43 -4.14
C PHE A 309 18.01 7.66 -4.29
N ASP A 310 18.51 7.31 -5.47
CA ASP A 310 19.85 7.64 -5.97
C ASP A 310 19.70 8.03 -7.43
N ALA A 311 20.22 9.20 -7.84
CA ALA A 311 19.99 9.74 -9.17
C ALA A 311 20.65 8.90 -10.27
N ALA A 312 21.88 8.43 -10.03
CA ALA A 312 22.62 7.61 -10.98
C ALA A 312 21.95 6.24 -11.14
N ALA A 313 21.53 5.61 -10.04
CA ALA A 313 20.82 4.33 -10.08
C ALA A 313 19.44 4.47 -10.77
N ALA A 314 18.69 5.55 -10.52
CA ALA A 314 17.43 5.80 -11.19
C ALA A 314 17.59 6.00 -12.70
N ASN A 315 18.61 6.74 -13.12
CA ASN A 315 18.95 6.89 -14.55
C ASN A 315 19.33 5.55 -15.19
N ARG A 316 20.17 4.75 -14.52
CA ARG A 316 20.51 3.40 -15.02
C ARG A 316 19.30 2.49 -15.14
N ALA A 317 18.39 2.49 -14.15
CA ALA A 317 17.18 1.68 -14.21
C ALA A 317 16.29 2.06 -15.41
N ILE A 318 16.24 3.35 -15.77
CA ILE A 318 15.54 3.80 -16.98
C ILE A 318 16.27 3.27 -18.23
N ASP A 319 17.59 3.42 -18.32
CA ASP A 319 18.35 3.07 -19.51
C ASP A 319 18.49 1.55 -19.71
N GLU A 320 18.72 0.79 -18.63
CA GLU A 320 19.14 -0.61 -18.69
C GLU A 320 18.05 -1.60 -18.27
N GLU A 321 17.17 -1.20 -17.34
CA GLU A 321 16.10 -2.08 -16.86
C GLU A 321 14.76 -1.81 -17.53
N GLY A 322 14.71 -0.83 -18.46
CA GLY A 322 13.53 -0.52 -19.25
C GLY A 322 12.37 0.08 -18.42
N VAL A 323 12.69 0.86 -17.40
CA VAL A 323 11.68 1.60 -16.63
C VAL A 323 10.96 2.59 -17.52
N THR A 324 9.62 2.53 -17.51
CA THR A 324 8.75 3.37 -18.36
C THR A 324 8.00 4.43 -17.56
N ILE A 325 7.79 4.21 -16.26
CA ILE A 325 7.05 5.09 -15.37
C ILE A 325 7.88 5.33 -14.10
N VAL A 326 7.99 6.59 -13.69
CA VAL A 326 8.69 7.00 -12.46
C VAL A 326 7.83 7.98 -11.68
N SER A 327 7.82 7.86 -10.35
CA SER A 327 7.21 8.86 -9.46
C SER A 327 8.30 9.58 -8.69
N LEU A 328 8.32 10.91 -8.77
CA LEU A 328 9.37 11.77 -8.22
C LEU A 328 8.81 13.00 -7.52
N VAL A 329 9.65 13.63 -6.71
CA VAL A 329 9.50 15.04 -6.30
C VAL A 329 10.50 15.93 -7.06
N ALA A 330 10.26 17.23 -7.11
CA ALA A 330 11.03 18.17 -7.93
C ALA A 330 12.55 18.08 -7.71
N VAL A 331 13.00 17.95 -6.46
CA VAL A 331 14.43 17.83 -6.13
C VAL A 331 15.05 16.54 -6.68
N MET A 332 14.29 15.45 -6.75
CA MET A 332 14.78 14.18 -7.32
C MET A 332 14.96 14.32 -8.83
N LEU A 333 13.99 14.89 -9.52
CA LEU A 333 14.08 15.15 -10.97
C LEU A 333 15.28 16.06 -11.29
N SER A 334 15.49 17.14 -10.50
CA SER A 334 16.65 18.01 -10.69
C SER A 334 17.97 17.24 -10.60
N ARG A 335 18.14 16.40 -9.56
CA ARG A 335 19.35 15.58 -9.39
C ARG A 335 19.55 14.57 -10.51
N MET A 336 18.47 13.96 -11.01
CA MET A 336 18.54 13.04 -12.16
C MET A 336 18.99 13.75 -13.44
N LEU A 337 18.48 14.96 -13.69
CA LEU A 337 18.89 15.79 -14.84
C LEU A 337 20.34 16.26 -14.71
N ASP A 338 20.80 16.61 -13.50
CA ASP A 338 22.20 17.00 -13.23
C ASP A 338 23.15 15.81 -13.50
N GLU A 339 22.84 14.63 -12.98
CA GLU A 339 23.59 13.40 -13.18
C GLU A 339 23.61 12.97 -14.67
N ARG A 340 22.52 13.21 -15.37
CA ARG A 340 22.42 12.85 -16.79
C ARG A 340 23.31 13.67 -17.72
N GLY A 341 23.69 14.88 -17.32
CA GLY A 341 24.65 15.71 -18.05
C GLY A 341 24.18 16.12 -19.45
N GLY A 342 22.89 16.41 -19.62
CA GLY A 342 22.30 16.85 -20.91
C GLY A 342 21.96 15.74 -21.89
N ARG A 343 22.26 14.47 -21.60
CA ARG A 343 21.84 13.33 -22.43
C ARG A 343 20.32 13.18 -22.39
N ARG A 344 19.68 12.95 -23.55
CA ARG A 344 18.24 12.72 -23.62
C ARG A 344 17.84 11.40 -22.95
N TYR A 345 16.64 11.36 -22.42
CA TYR A 345 16.03 10.12 -21.95
C TYR A 345 15.53 9.27 -23.11
N PRO A 346 15.53 7.93 -22.97
CA PRO A 346 15.05 7.03 -24.01
C PRO A 346 13.52 7.18 -24.20
N ALA A 347 13.06 6.92 -25.43
CA ALA A 347 11.66 7.09 -25.80
C ALA A 347 10.68 6.17 -25.05
N HIS A 348 11.17 5.06 -24.46
CA HIS A 348 10.34 4.18 -23.67
C HIS A 348 9.96 4.78 -22.28
N LEU A 349 10.70 5.79 -21.77
CA LEU A 349 10.26 6.54 -20.60
C LEU A 349 9.05 7.39 -21.00
N ARG A 350 7.86 6.95 -20.60
CA ARG A 350 6.59 7.54 -21.07
C ARG A 350 5.86 8.38 -20.01
N ALA A 351 6.23 8.28 -18.73
CA ALA A 351 5.60 9.05 -17.68
C ALA A 351 6.53 9.30 -16.49
N VAL A 352 6.74 10.57 -16.16
CA VAL A 352 7.38 10.99 -14.91
C VAL A 352 6.35 11.77 -14.09
N LEU A 353 5.72 11.09 -13.14
CA LEU A 353 4.76 11.69 -12.22
C LEU A 353 5.50 12.57 -11.22
N LEU A 354 5.30 13.87 -11.29
CA LEU A 354 5.97 14.84 -10.45
C LEU A 354 4.99 15.44 -9.45
N GLY A 355 5.14 15.04 -8.19
CA GLY A 355 4.23 15.43 -7.11
C GLY A 355 4.94 16.00 -5.88
N GLY A 356 4.19 16.19 -4.79
CA GLY A 356 4.70 16.65 -3.51
C GLY A 356 5.04 18.15 -3.43
N GLY A 357 4.71 18.93 -4.46
CA GLY A 357 4.89 20.37 -4.50
C GLY A 357 5.02 20.91 -5.92
N PRO A 358 4.99 22.24 -6.12
CA PRO A 358 5.11 22.86 -7.44
C PRO A 358 6.51 22.63 -8.02
N ALA A 359 6.59 22.48 -9.35
CA ALA A 359 7.86 22.41 -10.07
C ALA A 359 8.23 23.79 -10.65
N PRO A 360 9.46 24.28 -10.36
CA PRO A 360 9.92 25.54 -10.94
C PRO A 360 10.04 25.47 -12.46
N ARG A 361 9.71 26.57 -13.15
CA ARG A 361 9.79 26.67 -14.61
C ARG A 361 11.14 26.21 -15.19
N PRO A 362 12.32 26.65 -14.68
CA PRO A 362 13.61 26.20 -15.22
C PRO A 362 13.80 24.67 -15.15
N LEU A 363 13.24 24.01 -14.13
CA LEU A 363 13.29 22.55 -14.02
C LEU A 363 12.45 21.87 -15.11
N LEU A 364 11.25 22.40 -15.38
CA LEU A 364 10.38 21.86 -16.42
C LEU A 364 10.98 22.07 -17.82
N GLU A 365 11.57 23.23 -18.09
CA GLU A 365 12.26 23.52 -19.36
C GLU A 365 13.45 22.56 -19.59
N ARG A 366 14.26 22.31 -18.56
CA ARG A 366 15.34 21.31 -18.59
C ARG A 366 14.81 19.90 -18.84
N ALA A 367 13.72 19.52 -18.18
CA ALA A 367 13.10 18.22 -18.35
C ALA A 367 12.61 18.01 -19.79
N VAL A 368 11.92 19.01 -20.35
CA VAL A 368 11.44 18.98 -21.76
C VAL A 368 12.62 18.88 -22.73
N ALA A 369 13.68 19.68 -22.54
CA ALA A 369 14.89 19.62 -23.36
C ALA A 369 15.56 18.23 -23.31
N ALA A 370 15.53 17.57 -22.14
CA ALA A 370 16.04 16.22 -21.96
C ALA A 370 15.08 15.12 -22.45
N GLY A 371 13.89 15.47 -22.96
CA GLY A 371 12.89 14.52 -23.45
C GLY A 371 12.13 13.78 -22.34
N VAL A 372 12.02 14.39 -21.14
CA VAL A 372 11.27 13.81 -20.02
C VAL A 372 9.80 14.14 -20.13
N PRO A 373 8.90 13.15 -20.20
CA PRO A 373 7.44 13.37 -20.23
C PRO A 373 6.93 13.64 -18.79
N VAL A 374 7.03 14.89 -18.34
CA VAL A 374 6.63 15.29 -16.99
C VAL A 374 5.13 15.44 -16.87
N LEU A 375 4.53 14.70 -15.93
CA LEU A 375 3.15 14.83 -15.52
C LEU A 375 3.10 15.41 -14.10
N GLN A 376 2.90 16.71 -13.97
CA GLN A 376 2.71 17.33 -12.67
C GLN A 376 1.42 16.83 -12.03
N THR A 377 1.48 16.43 -10.75
CA THR A 377 0.35 15.85 -10.04
C THR A 377 0.05 16.58 -8.73
N TYR A 378 -1.23 16.68 -8.39
CA TYR A 378 -1.70 17.11 -7.07
C TYR A 378 -2.49 15.98 -6.41
N GLY A 379 -2.27 15.80 -5.13
CA GLY A 379 -2.96 14.85 -4.27
C GLY A 379 -2.40 14.84 -2.87
N LEU A 380 -3.12 14.19 -1.97
CA LEU A 380 -2.83 14.12 -0.54
C LEU A 380 -2.91 12.67 -0.07
N THR A 381 -2.47 12.41 1.15
CA THR A 381 -2.73 11.12 1.80
C THR A 381 -4.21 10.85 1.90
N GLU A 382 -4.99 11.85 2.25
CA GLU A 382 -6.45 11.83 2.39
C GLU A 382 -7.20 11.57 1.07
N THR A 383 -6.50 11.57 -0.06
CA THR A 383 -7.06 11.26 -1.37
C THR A 383 -6.43 10.01 -2.01
N ALA A 384 -5.78 9.19 -1.20
CA ALA A 384 -5.11 7.95 -1.63
C ALA A 384 -4.14 8.16 -2.82
N SER A 385 -3.41 9.28 -2.86
CA SER A 385 -2.46 9.74 -3.86
C SER A 385 -3.06 10.84 -4.77
N GLN A 386 -2.80 10.78 -6.07
CA GLN A 386 -3.14 11.85 -7.03
C GLN A 386 -4.65 11.98 -7.31
N VAL A 387 -5.13 13.23 -7.41
CA VAL A 387 -6.50 13.57 -7.80
C VAL A 387 -6.58 14.52 -8.99
N ALA A 388 -5.47 15.20 -9.32
CA ALA A 388 -5.33 15.96 -10.56
C ALA A 388 -3.97 15.68 -11.18
N THR A 389 -3.88 15.72 -12.52
CA THR A 389 -2.64 15.48 -13.24
C THR A 389 -2.61 16.31 -14.52
N LEU A 390 -1.49 16.97 -14.75
CA LEU A 390 -1.22 17.77 -15.95
C LEU A 390 -0.61 16.88 -17.04
N ALA A 391 -1.14 16.94 -18.25
CA ALA A 391 -0.59 16.23 -19.38
C ALA A 391 0.78 16.81 -19.80
N PRO A 392 1.72 16.00 -20.35
CA PRO A 392 3.06 16.46 -20.72
C PRO A 392 3.06 17.60 -21.74
N GLU A 393 2.14 17.57 -22.70
CA GLU A 393 1.97 18.60 -23.73
C GLU A 393 1.57 19.98 -23.17
N ASP A 394 0.93 19.97 -22.00
CA ASP A 394 0.51 21.18 -21.31
C ASP A 394 1.54 21.71 -20.29
N ALA A 395 2.63 20.96 -20.05
CA ALA A 395 3.56 21.25 -18.96
C ALA A 395 4.15 22.67 -18.99
N LEU A 396 4.47 23.19 -20.18
CA LEU A 396 4.94 24.56 -20.35
C LEU A 396 3.81 25.56 -20.65
N ARG A 397 2.72 25.13 -21.32
CA ARG A 397 1.57 25.98 -21.62
C ARG A 397 0.80 26.37 -20.36
N LYS A 398 0.65 25.40 -19.45
CA LYS A 398 -0.08 25.54 -18.18
C LYS A 398 0.88 25.52 -16.99
N LEU A 399 1.92 26.31 -17.10
CA LEU A 399 2.97 26.36 -16.08
C LEU A 399 2.39 26.68 -14.70
N GLY A 400 2.77 25.87 -13.70
CA GLY A 400 2.26 25.98 -12.34
C GLY A 400 0.92 25.28 -12.09
N ALA A 401 0.23 24.81 -13.15
CA ALA A 401 -0.96 24.01 -12.99
C ALA A 401 -0.62 22.58 -12.51
N ALA A 402 -1.46 22.05 -11.67
CA ALA A 402 -1.43 20.64 -11.22
C ALA A 402 -2.27 19.71 -12.10
N GLY A 403 -2.83 20.24 -13.20
CA GLY A 403 -3.64 19.50 -14.16
C GLY A 403 -5.14 19.56 -13.91
N LYS A 404 -5.86 18.64 -14.53
CA LYS A 404 -7.32 18.50 -14.41
C LYS A 404 -7.67 17.37 -13.42
N PRO A 405 -8.88 17.41 -12.83
CA PRO A 405 -9.34 16.33 -11.96
C PRO A 405 -9.33 14.98 -12.68
N LEU A 406 -8.77 13.95 -12.03
CA LEU A 406 -8.78 12.58 -12.55
C LEU A 406 -10.16 11.95 -12.33
N PHE A 407 -10.65 11.23 -13.33
CA PHE A 407 -11.84 10.41 -13.15
C PHE A 407 -11.62 9.34 -12.06
N PRO A 408 -12.56 9.11 -11.12
CA PRO A 408 -13.89 9.69 -10.98
C PRO A 408 -13.97 10.86 -9.97
N ASN A 409 -12.87 11.51 -9.65
CA ASN A 409 -12.81 12.56 -8.66
C ASN A 409 -13.35 13.90 -9.19
N ARG A 410 -13.82 14.72 -8.29
CA ARG A 410 -14.27 16.09 -8.57
C ARG A 410 -13.49 17.05 -7.68
N ILE A 411 -13.09 18.17 -8.24
CA ILE A 411 -12.43 19.27 -7.53
C ILE A 411 -13.29 20.51 -7.71
N ARG A 412 -13.47 21.27 -6.63
CA ARG A 412 -14.06 22.61 -6.68
C ARG A 412 -13.28 23.54 -5.75
N ILE A 413 -13.30 24.82 -6.07
CA ILE A 413 -12.76 25.87 -5.21
C ILE A 413 -13.90 26.45 -4.41
N VAL A 414 -13.69 26.62 -3.09
CA VAL A 414 -14.71 27.17 -2.19
C VAL A 414 -14.15 28.44 -1.54
N ARG A 415 -14.90 29.53 -1.69
CA ARG A 415 -14.64 30.81 -1.03
C ARG A 415 -15.87 31.27 -0.30
N ASP A 416 -15.74 31.65 0.96
CA ASP A 416 -16.85 32.12 1.82
C ASP A 416 -18.07 31.17 1.81
N GLY A 417 -17.78 29.84 1.83
CA GLY A 417 -18.80 28.78 1.85
C GLY A 417 -19.51 28.53 0.50
N ARG A 418 -19.08 29.18 -0.59
CA ARG A 418 -19.69 29.06 -1.93
C ARG A 418 -18.65 28.62 -2.96
N PRO A 419 -19.06 27.93 -4.05
CA PRO A 419 -18.17 27.69 -5.18
C PRO A 419 -17.63 29.02 -5.77
N ALA A 420 -16.32 29.11 -5.91
CA ALA A 420 -15.68 30.29 -6.52
C ALA A 420 -15.72 30.21 -8.05
N PRO A 421 -15.91 31.35 -8.75
CA PRO A 421 -15.76 31.43 -10.20
C PRO A 421 -14.33 31.06 -10.66
N PRO A 422 -14.13 30.68 -11.94
CA PRO A 422 -12.79 30.48 -12.50
C PRO A 422 -11.87 31.68 -12.28
N GLY A 423 -10.62 31.42 -11.88
CA GLY A 423 -9.61 32.43 -11.59
C GLY A 423 -9.63 32.97 -10.16
N GLU A 424 -10.68 32.76 -9.41
CA GLU A 424 -10.74 33.19 -8.02
C GLU A 424 -10.14 32.17 -7.06
N VAL A 425 -9.29 32.67 -6.14
CA VAL A 425 -8.62 31.84 -5.12
C VAL A 425 -9.58 31.52 -3.97
N GLY A 426 -9.61 30.25 -3.60
CA GLY A 426 -10.34 29.73 -2.45
C GLY A 426 -9.74 28.40 -1.97
N GLU A 427 -10.38 27.76 -0.99
CA GLU A 427 -9.99 26.45 -0.50
C GLU A 427 -10.28 25.37 -1.58
N ILE A 428 -9.28 24.55 -1.89
CA ILE A 428 -9.45 23.38 -2.76
C ILE A 428 -10.27 22.33 -2.00
N THR A 429 -11.36 21.86 -2.57
CA THR A 429 -12.14 20.75 -2.01
C THR A 429 -12.25 19.62 -3.02
N VAL A 430 -12.20 18.38 -2.51
CA VAL A 430 -12.17 17.16 -3.33
C VAL A 430 -13.32 16.24 -2.94
N ALA A 431 -14.01 15.68 -3.92
CA ALA A 431 -15.01 14.63 -3.71
C ALA A 431 -14.77 13.49 -4.69
N GLY A 432 -15.02 12.27 -4.23
CA GLY A 432 -14.87 11.06 -5.05
C GLY A 432 -14.48 9.86 -4.21
N PRO A 433 -14.46 8.67 -4.80
CA PRO A 433 -14.22 7.43 -4.08
C PRO A 433 -12.77 7.25 -3.62
N THR A 434 -11.84 8.12 -4.00
CA THR A 434 -10.47 8.12 -3.49
C THR A 434 -10.33 8.84 -2.15
N VAL A 435 -11.36 9.61 -1.74
CA VAL A 435 -11.34 10.40 -0.50
C VAL A 435 -11.46 9.50 0.72
N THR A 436 -10.60 9.74 1.70
CA THR A 436 -10.60 9.07 3.01
C THR A 436 -11.98 9.11 3.68
N PRO A 437 -12.39 8.08 4.44
CA PRO A 437 -13.55 8.18 5.32
C PRO A 437 -13.30 9.03 6.58
N GLY A 438 -12.04 9.42 6.86
CA GLY A 438 -11.68 10.27 8.00
C GLY A 438 -10.34 9.96 8.62
N TYR A 439 -10.17 10.41 9.85
CA TYR A 439 -8.96 10.23 10.64
C TYR A 439 -9.21 9.27 11.82
N TRP A 440 -8.26 8.38 12.04
CA TRP A 440 -8.30 7.39 13.11
C TRP A 440 -8.45 8.06 14.48
N ASN A 441 -9.47 7.65 15.25
CA ASN A 441 -9.78 8.18 16.59
C ASN A 441 -9.84 9.72 16.70
N ARG A 442 -10.26 10.40 15.61
CA ARG A 442 -10.35 11.87 15.55
C ARG A 442 -11.69 12.31 14.91
N PRO A 443 -12.83 12.08 15.59
CA PRO A 443 -14.14 12.43 15.03
C PRO A 443 -14.27 13.93 14.74
N ASP A 444 -13.74 14.81 15.60
CA ASP A 444 -13.81 16.24 15.41
C ASP A 444 -13.00 16.70 14.20
N ALA A 445 -11.77 16.14 14.03
CA ALA A 445 -10.94 16.44 12.86
C ALA A 445 -11.56 15.89 11.57
N THR A 446 -12.23 14.75 11.66
CA THR A 446 -12.97 14.15 10.53
C THR A 446 -14.15 15.04 10.15
N ALA A 447 -14.97 15.46 11.09
CA ALA A 447 -16.11 16.35 10.83
C ALA A 447 -15.68 17.73 10.30
N ALA A 448 -14.54 18.25 10.78
CA ALA A 448 -13.99 19.50 10.28
C ALA A 448 -13.43 19.39 8.83
N ALA A 449 -12.91 18.22 8.45
CA ALA A 449 -12.31 18.01 7.14
C ALA A 449 -13.32 17.50 6.09
N LEU A 450 -14.35 16.76 6.52
CA LEU A 450 -15.31 16.11 5.62
C LEU A 450 -16.71 16.69 5.86
N ALA A 451 -17.25 17.36 4.86
CA ALA A 451 -18.61 17.91 4.89
C ALA A 451 -19.32 17.65 3.56
N ASP A 452 -20.55 17.14 3.62
CA ASP A 452 -21.41 16.89 2.45
C ASP A 452 -20.74 16.07 1.33
N GLY A 453 -19.89 15.09 1.70
CA GLY A 453 -19.13 14.26 0.77
C GLY A 453 -17.94 14.95 0.12
N TRP A 454 -17.52 16.11 0.62
CA TRP A 454 -16.33 16.86 0.18
C TRP A 454 -15.27 16.90 1.27
N LEU A 455 -14.03 16.59 0.86
CA LEU A 455 -12.85 16.82 1.69
C LEU A 455 -12.40 18.28 1.52
N ARG A 456 -12.27 18.99 2.60
CA ARG A 456 -11.60 20.28 2.71
C ARG A 456 -10.12 20.03 2.88
N THR A 457 -9.33 20.34 1.84
CA THR A 457 -7.90 19.97 1.82
C THR A 457 -7.03 20.86 2.71
N GLY A 458 -7.51 22.07 2.98
CA GLY A 458 -6.73 23.12 3.60
C GLY A 458 -5.71 23.77 2.65
N ASP A 459 -5.59 23.31 1.42
CA ASP A 459 -4.78 23.95 0.38
C ASP A 459 -5.60 25.01 -0.32
N MET A 460 -4.96 26.14 -0.67
CA MET A 460 -5.57 27.24 -1.40
C MET A 460 -5.21 27.16 -2.88
N GLY A 461 -6.17 27.44 -3.74
CA GLY A 461 -5.93 27.40 -5.18
C GLY A 461 -7.09 27.98 -5.98
N TYR A 462 -6.99 27.89 -7.30
CA TYR A 462 -8.04 28.28 -8.22
C TYR A 462 -8.09 27.32 -9.42
N MET A 463 -9.24 27.28 -10.08
CA MET A 463 -9.39 26.65 -11.39
C MET A 463 -9.39 27.72 -12.46
N ASP A 464 -8.65 27.52 -13.55
CA ASP A 464 -8.76 28.41 -14.69
C ASP A 464 -10.02 28.12 -15.55
N PRO A 465 -10.38 28.98 -16.53
CA PRO A 465 -11.55 28.74 -17.38
C PRO A 465 -11.49 27.45 -18.21
N GLU A 466 -10.29 26.88 -18.41
CA GLU A 466 -10.11 25.61 -19.11
C GLU A 466 -10.19 24.39 -18.17
N GLY A 467 -10.39 24.61 -16.83
CA GLY A 467 -10.53 23.59 -15.84
C GLY A 467 -9.20 23.04 -15.28
N TYR A 468 -8.10 23.76 -15.44
CA TYR A 468 -6.82 23.40 -14.81
C TYR A 468 -6.74 23.95 -13.38
N LEU A 469 -6.32 23.09 -12.46
CA LEU A 469 -6.09 23.44 -11.06
C LEU A 469 -4.74 24.10 -10.87
N TYR A 470 -4.71 25.23 -10.17
CA TYR A 470 -3.51 25.89 -9.69
C TYR A 470 -3.51 25.90 -8.17
N VAL A 471 -2.49 25.30 -7.55
CA VAL A 471 -2.28 25.34 -6.11
C VAL A 471 -1.42 26.57 -5.81
N VAL A 472 -1.96 27.54 -5.05
CA VAL A 472 -1.34 28.85 -4.81
C VAL A 472 -0.53 28.82 -3.53
N ASP A 473 -1.07 28.24 -2.46
CA ASP A 473 -0.42 28.16 -1.16
C ASP A 473 -0.92 26.95 -0.37
N ARG A 474 -0.09 26.46 0.52
CA ARG A 474 -0.53 25.65 1.66
C ARG A 474 -0.64 26.58 2.84
N ARG A 475 -1.67 26.40 3.69
CA ARG A 475 -1.84 27.18 4.92
C ARG A 475 -0.48 27.50 5.54
N GLU A 476 -0.28 28.75 5.91
CA GLU A 476 0.97 29.46 6.27
C GLU A 476 1.97 28.75 7.22
N ASP A 477 1.62 27.57 7.73
CA ASP A 477 2.38 26.86 8.77
C ASP A 477 3.14 25.61 8.30
N LEU A 478 3.11 25.26 7.01
CA LEU A 478 3.74 24.04 6.50
C LEU A 478 4.94 24.35 5.61
N ILE A 479 6.08 23.74 5.91
CA ILE A 479 7.29 23.76 5.07
C ILE A 479 7.42 22.40 4.38
N ILE A 480 7.59 22.40 3.06
CA ILE A 480 7.87 21.18 2.29
C ILE A 480 9.37 21.17 1.97
N SER A 481 10.06 20.10 2.39
CA SER A 481 11.46 19.88 2.06
C SER A 481 11.67 18.42 1.64
N GLY A 482 12.16 18.21 0.41
CA GLY A 482 12.44 16.87 -0.12
C GLY A 482 11.23 15.93 -0.20
N GLY A 483 10.00 16.50 -0.34
CA GLY A 483 8.74 15.73 -0.34
C GLY A 483 8.17 15.47 1.06
N GLU A 484 8.86 15.87 2.11
CA GLU A 484 8.38 15.81 3.51
C GLU A 484 7.71 17.11 3.91
N THR A 485 6.53 17.00 4.53
CA THR A 485 5.81 18.16 5.08
C THR A 485 6.12 18.30 6.56
N CYS A 486 6.63 19.45 6.96
CA CYS A 486 6.97 19.77 8.34
C CYS A 486 6.30 21.08 8.77
N THR A 487 5.81 21.17 10.02
CA THR A 487 5.32 22.44 10.57
C THR A 487 6.48 23.37 10.92
N ARG A 488 6.28 24.70 10.78
CA ARG A 488 7.26 25.71 11.21
C ARG A 488 7.75 25.49 12.65
N ARG A 489 6.88 25.01 13.53
CA ARG A 489 7.21 24.73 14.94
C ARG A 489 8.17 23.54 15.08
N LYS A 490 8.06 22.52 14.22
CA LYS A 490 8.96 21.36 14.20
C LYS A 490 10.30 21.72 13.57
N TRP A 491 10.30 22.55 12.52
CA TRP A 491 11.52 22.97 11.83
C TRP A 491 12.46 23.81 12.71
N ARG A 492 11.92 24.59 13.67
CA ARG A 492 12.73 25.37 14.65
C ARG A 492 13.34 24.49 15.75
N ARG A 493 13.04 23.19 15.82
CA ARG A 493 13.59 22.24 16.81
C ARG A 493 14.59 21.25 16.21
N CYS A 494 14.73 21.18 14.88
CA CYS A 494 15.79 20.51 14.13
C CYS A 494 16.89 21.52 13.76
#